data_2f28ff8964faaf2bd3d88014b0be7817
#
_entry.id   2f28ff8964faaf2bd3d88014b0be7817
#
_cell.length_a   1.000
_cell.length_b   1.000
_cell.length_c   1.000
_cell.angle_alpha   90.00
_cell.angle_beta   90.00
_cell.angle_gamma   90.00
#
_symmetry.space_group_name_H-M   'P 1'
#
loop_
_entity.id
_entity.type
_entity.pdbx_description
1 polymer ?
#
loop_
_entity_poly.entity_id
_entity_poly.type
_entity_poly.pdbx_seq_one_letter_code
_entity_poly.pdbx_strand_id
1 'polypeptide(L)'
;MNSPLIDPAACSLVLIAPGGDGCAGPGGTYESHRRNSETLLAAAQIVDVPVFVCCRDAKADAIARPHRAFVCETHGCIWKNEALREALDSEDRSALILAGHWLDCEVMIAALCALADCYDVYVPLDASPERSEAAARLAEARLVQAGATPLLTAQILREWMIEASSGAQRASLMSLMT
;
A
#
# COMPACT_ATOMS: atom_id res chain seq x y z
N MET A 1 16.85 16.52 -11.10
CA MET A 1 16.54 17.07 -9.76
C MET A 1 15.44 16.16 -9.22
N ASN A 2 15.68 15.42 -8.14
CA ASN A 2 14.64 14.57 -7.58
C ASN A 2 13.53 15.47 -7.03
N SER A 3 12.30 15.19 -7.40
CA SER A 3 11.12 15.83 -6.82
C SER A 3 11.06 15.53 -5.31
N PRO A 4 10.67 16.47 -4.45
CA PRO A 4 10.41 16.17 -3.05
C PRO A 4 9.06 15.44 -2.86
N LEU A 5 8.28 15.29 -3.94
CA LEU A 5 6.99 14.61 -3.95
C LEU A 5 7.15 13.12 -4.26
N ILE A 6 6.12 12.35 -3.95
CA ILE A 6 6.04 10.93 -4.29
C ILE A 6 5.94 10.79 -5.81
N ASP A 7 7.03 10.37 -6.43
CA ASP A 7 7.08 10.15 -7.88
C ASP A 7 6.47 8.78 -8.22
N PRO A 8 5.37 8.71 -9.00
CA PRO A 8 4.80 7.44 -9.41
C PRO A 8 5.79 6.56 -10.18
N ALA A 9 6.77 7.16 -10.90
CA ALA A 9 7.78 6.39 -11.62
C ALA A 9 8.80 5.71 -10.69
N ALA A 10 8.95 6.18 -9.46
CA ALA A 10 9.84 5.59 -8.45
C ALA A 10 9.12 4.65 -7.48
N CYS A 11 7.77 4.55 -7.55
CA CYS A 11 6.98 3.82 -6.58
C CYS A 11 6.49 2.46 -7.06
N SER A 12 6.36 1.51 -6.12
CA SER A 12 5.53 0.31 -6.25
C SER A 12 4.47 0.29 -5.16
N LEU A 13 3.28 -0.22 -5.45
CA LEU A 13 2.19 -0.39 -4.48
C LEU A 13 2.10 -1.85 -4.04
N VAL A 14 2.20 -2.09 -2.74
CA VAL A 14 1.98 -3.41 -2.13
C VAL A 14 0.72 -3.37 -1.29
N LEU A 15 -0.26 -4.18 -1.67
CA LEU A 15 -1.53 -4.33 -0.94
C LEU A 15 -1.55 -5.66 -0.21
N ILE A 16 -1.77 -5.63 1.10
CA ILE A 16 -1.93 -6.82 1.93
C ILE A 16 -3.43 -7.10 2.05
N ALA A 17 -3.90 -8.09 1.32
CA ALA A 17 -5.30 -8.49 1.31
C ALA A 17 -5.71 -9.15 2.64
N PRO A 18 -6.97 -8.99 3.07
CA PRO A 18 -7.47 -9.67 4.25
C PRO A 18 -7.35 -11.19 4.07
N GLY A 19 -6.87 -11.87 5.09
CA GLY A 19 -6.99 -13.32 5.17
C GLY A 19 -8.46 -13.72 5.32
N GLY A 20 -8.84 -14.92 4.82
CA GLY A 20 -10.21 -15.40 4.83
C GLY A 20 -10.88 -15.35 6.22
N ASP A 21 -12.18 -15.45 6.26
CA ASP A 21 -13.13 -15.60 7.35
C ASP A 21 -12.75 -14.94 8.70
N GLY A 22 -13.11 -13.68 8.90
CA GLY A 22 -13.09 -13.05 10.22
C GLY A 22 -12.45 -11.66 10.31
N CYS A 23 -12.06 -11.06 9.21
CA CYS A 23 -11.42 -9.75 9.20
C CYS A 23 -12.40 -8.56 9.11
N ALA A 24 -13.66 -8.76 9.43
CA ALA A 24 -14.58 -7.64 9.64
C ALA A 24 -14.26 -7.01 11.01
N GLY A 25 -13.45 -5.96 11.00
CA GLY A 25 -13.31 -5.10 12.18
C GLY A 25 -14.67 -4.51 12.59
N PRO A 26 -14.86 -4.14 13.85
CA PRO A 26 -16.12 -3.57 14.30
C PRO A 26 -16.33 -2.18 13.67
N GLY A 27 -17.35 -2.07 12.81
CA GLY A 27 -17.90 -0.79 12.42
C GLY A 27 -17.51 -0.24 11.04
N GLY A 28 -18.10 0.90 10.68
CA GLY A 28 -18.01 1.55 9.37
C GLY A 28 -16.61 2.02 8.94
N THR A 29 -15.64 2.02 9.84
CA THR A 29 -14.23 2.35 9.54
C THR A 29 -13.61 1.35 8.56
N TYR A 30 -13.89 0.06 8.69
CA TYR A 30 -13.39 -0.97 7.79
C TYR A 30 -13.77 -0.72 6.33
N GLU A 31 -15.01 -0.35 6.08
CA GLU A 31 -15.51 -0.07 4.74
C GLU A 31 -14.83 1.17 4.11
N SER A 32 -14.52 2.19 4.91
CA SER A 32 -13.77 3.35 4.43
C SER A 32 -12.33 2.99 4.07
N HIS A 33 -11.63 2.19 4.88
CA HIS A 33 -10.28 1.72 4.58
C HIS A 33 -10.25 0.86 3.30
N ARG A 34 -11.24 -0.03 3.14
CA ARG A 34 -11.39 -0.83 1.92
C ARG A 34 -11.54 0.06 0.69
N ARG A 35 -12.42 1.06 0.77
CA ARG A 35 -12.63 2.02 -0.33
C ARG A 35 -11.35 2.79 -0.66
N ASN A 36 -10.60 3.21 0.33
CA ASN A 36 -9.33 3.90 0.13
C ASN A 36 -8.28 3.00 -0.52
N SER A 37 -8.21 1.72 -0.13
CA SER A 37 -7.35 0.74 -0.81
C SER A 37 -7.75 0.53 -2.27
N GLU A 38 -9.04 0.46 -2.58
CA GLU A 38 -9.55 0.38 -3.96
C GLU A 38 -9.23 1.66 -4.75
N THR A 39 -9.32 2.82 -4.11
CA THR A 39 -8.94 4.11 -4.71
C THR A 39 -7.46 4.17 -5.04
N LEU A 40 -6.58 3.72 -4.13
CA LEU A 40 -5.14 3.60 -4.39
C LEU A 40 -4.85 2.68 -5.57
N LEU A 41 -5.54 1.54 -5.62
CA LEU A 41 -5.42 0.58 -6.70
C LEU A 41 -5.77 1.19 -8.05
N ALA A 42 -6.91 1.88 -8.13
CA ALA A 42 -7.34 2.58 -9.33
C ALA A 42 -6.36 3.71 -9.72
N ALA A 43 -5.87 4.47 -8.75
CA ALA A 43 -4.90 5.53 -8.98
C ALA A 43 -3.56 4.97 -9.52
N ALA A 44 -3.07 3.86 -8.95
CA ALA A 44 -1.85 3.20 -9.41
C ALA A 44 -1.94 2.77 -10.88
N GLN A 45 -3.11 2.26 -11.30
CA GLN A 45 -3.36 1.90 -12.70
C GLN A 45 -3.32 3.10 -13.65
N ILE A 46 -3.84 4.26 -13.21
CA ILE A 46 -3.87 5.48 -14.02
C ILE A 46 -2.46 6.00 -14.31
N VAL A 47 -1.53 5.86 -13.36
CA VAL A 47 -0.17 6.39 -13.46
C VAL A 47 0.90 5.31 -13.65
N ASP A 48 0.49 4.09 -14.03
CA ASP A 48 1.36 2.95 -14.35
C ASP A 48 2.30 2.55 -13.19
N VAL A 49 1.81 2.66 -11.94
CA VAL A 49 2.51 2.14 -10.76
C VAL A 49 2.29 0.63 -10.67
N PRO A 50 3.36 -0.19 -10.59
CA PRO A 50 3.25 -1.63 -10.41
C PRO A 50 2.54 -1.97 -9.10
N VAL A 51 1.63 -2.94 -9.16
CA VAL A 51 0.84 -3.37 -8.00
C VAL A 51 1.11 -4.83 -7.67
N PHE A 52 1.42 -5.08 -6.41
CA PHE A 52 1.68 -6.38 -5.81
C PHE A 52 0.63 -6.66 -4.75
N VAL A 53 -0.10 -7.75 -4.87
CA VAL A 53 -1.13 -8.13 -3.91
C VAL A 53 -0.67 -9.34 -3.12
N CYS A 54 -0.52 -9.18 -1.82
CA CYS A 54 -0.16 -10.26 -0.91
C CYS A 54 -1.41 -10.79 -0.21
N CYS A 55 -1.65 -12.09 -0.27
CA CYS A 55 -2.80 -12.73 0.34
C CYS A 55 -2.41 -14.01 1.07
N ARG A 56 -3.24 -14.46 2.01
CA ARG A 56 -3.01 -15.72 2.75
C ARG A 56 -3.48 -16.95 1.99
N ASP A 57 -4.48 -16.79 1.13
CA ASP A 57 -5.10 -17.90 0.40
C ASP A 57 -4.95 -17.72 -1.11
N ALA A 58 -4.80 -18.85 -1.80
CA ALA A 58 -4.75 -18.90 -3.27
C ALA A 58 -6.03 -18.38 -3.97
N LYS A 59 -7.09 -18.05 -3.21
CA LYS A 59 -8.31 -17.41 -3.72
C LYS A 59 -8.15 -15.93 -4.10
N ALA A 60 -6.96 -15.38 -4.00
CA ALA A 60 -6.64 -14.02 -4.46
C ALA A 60 -6.82 -13.78 -5.97
N ASP A 61 -7.09 -14.82 -6.74
CA ASP A 61 -7.50 -14.69 -8.15
C ASP A 61 -8.78 -13.84 -8.35
N ALA A 62 -9.49 -13.52 -7.27
CA ALA A 62 -10.66 -12.64 -7.30
C ALA A 62 -10.30 -11.13 -7.32
N ILE A 63 -9.06 -10.76 -7.01
CA ILE A 63 -8.58 -9.39 -7.20
C ILE A 63 -8.16 -9.28 -8.67
N ALA A 64 -9.04 -8.68 -9.45
CA ALA A 64 -8.94 -8.61 -10.90
C ALA A 64 -7.57 -8.16 -11.40
N ARG A 65 -7.02 -8.90 -12.38
CA ARG A 65 -5.83 -8.52 -13.16
C ARG A 65 -5.90 -7.04 -13.62
N PRO A 66 -4.78 -6.30 -13.61
CA PRO A 66 -3.43 -6.74 -14.00
C PRO A 66 -2.39 -6.86 -12.87
N HIS A 67 -2.78 -7.21 -11.64
CA HIS A 67 -1.88 -7.24 -10.48
C HIS A 67 -1.12 -8.54 -10.36
N ARG A 68 0.11 -8.48 -9.82
CA ARG A 68 0.88 -9.67 -9.43
C ARG A 68 0.43 -10.11 -8.05
N ALA A 69 -0.14 -11.32 -7.93
CA ALA A 69 -0.60 -11.88 -6.67
C ALA A 69 0.44 -12.84 -6.07
N PHE A 70 0.68 -12.73 -4.77
CA PHE A 70 1.61 -13.56 -4.02
C PHE A 70 0.90 -14.19 -2.83
N VAL A 71 1.03 -15.52 -2.71
CA VAL A 71 0.52 -16.25 -1.54
C VAL A 71 1.57 -16.19 -0.43
N CYS A 72 1.20 -15.57 0.68
CA CYS A 72 2.08 -15.42 1.84
C CYS A 72 1.56 -16.31 2.98
N GLU A 73 2.12 -17.52 3.09
CA GLU A 73 1.63 -18.59 3.98
C GLU A 73 1.76 -18.31 5.48
N THR A 74 2.53 -17.33 5.91
CA THR A 74 2.88 -17.23 7.32
C THR A 74 2.40 -15.98 8.02
N HIS A 75 1.94 -16.22 9.23
CA HIS A 75 1.60 -15.21 10.22
C HIS A 75 2.58 -14.03 10.23
N GLY A 76 2.17 -12.93 9.64
CA GLY A 76 2.66 -11.60 9.94
C GLY A 76 3.84 -11.06 9.12
N CYS A 77 4.48 -11.78 8.21
CA CYS A 77 5.60 -11.17 7.47
C CYS A 77 5.63 -11.56 5.99
N ILE A 78 5.03 -10.72 5.16
CA ILE A 78 5.06 -10.88 3.69
C ILE A 78 6.49 -10.79 3.14
N TRP A 79 7.41 -10.14 3.87
CA TRP A 79 8.82 -9.96 3.49
C TRP A 79 9.63 -11.25 3.45
N LYS A 80 9.10 -12.34 4.03
CA LYS A 80 9.68 -13.69 3.92
C LYS A 80 9.39 -14.38 2.60
N ASN A 81 8.51 -13.83 1.77
CA ASN A 81 8.22 -14.37 0.45
C ASN A 81 9.30 -13.88 -0.53
N GLU A 82 10.20 -14.79 -0.91
CA GLU A 82 11.32 -14.50 -1.83
C GLU A 82 10.82 -14.06 -3.20
N ALA A 83 9.76 -14.69 -3.73
CA ALA A 83 9.21 -14.33 -5.03
C ALA A 83 8.63 -12.91 -5.04
N LEU A 84 8.07 -12.43 -3.93
CA LEU A 84 7.63 -11.03 -3.79
C LEU A 84 8.83 -10.09 -3.85
N ARG A 85 9.90 -10.38 -3.09
CA ARG A 85 11.10 -9.53 -3.07
C ARG A 85 11.79 -9.48 -4.43
N GLU A 86 11.99 -10.62 -5.07
CA GLU A 86 12.53 -10.69 -6.42
C GLU A 86 11.69 -9.90 -7.43
N ALA A 87 10.36 -9.96 -7.30
CA ALA A 87 9.45 -9.21 -8.16
C ALA A 87 9.52 -7.70 -7.89
N LEU A 88 9.68 -7.25 -6.65
CA LEU A 88 9.89 -5.84 -6.29
C LEU A 88 11.24 -5.34 -6.82
N ASP A 89 12.31 -6.10 -6.60
CA ASP A 89 13.65 -5.77 -7.08
C ASP A 89 13.69 -5.65 -8.62
N SER A 90 12.92 -6.48 -9.34
CA SER A 90 12.85 -6.45 -10.79
C SER A 90 12.23 -5.18 -11.37
N GLU A 91 11.47 -4.43 -10.59
CA GLU A 91 10.90 -3.14 -11.00
C GLU A 91 11.90 -1.98 -10.91
N ASP A 92 13.04 -2.17 -10.22
CA ASP A 92 14.08 -1.16 -10.04
C ASP A 92 13.54 0.19 -9.51
N ARG A 93 12.62 0.10 -8.51
CA ARG A 93 11.96 1.25 -7.89
C ARG A 93 12.40 1.39 -6.45
N SER A 94 12.66 2.62 -6.03
CA SER A 94 13.23 2.93 -4.71
C SER A 94 12.18 3.15 -3.62
N ALA A 95 10.90 3.30 -3.97
CA ALA A 95 9.85 3.65 -3.04
C ALA A 95 8.71 2.63 -3.02
N LEU A 96 8.16 2.38 -1.83
CA LEU A 96 7.02 1.48 -1.63
C LEU A 96 5.88 2.19 -0.91
N ILE A 97 4.69 2.04 -1.46
CA ILE A 97 3.44 2.38 -0.78
C ILE A 97 2.87 1.07 -0.23
N LEU A 98 2.74 0.97 1.09
CA LEU A 98 2.28 -0.23 1.78
C LEU A 98 0.93 0.01 2.44
N ALA A 99 -0.10 -0.76 2.05
CA ALA A 99 -1.45 -0.63 2.58
C ALA A 99 -2.12 -2.00 2.79
N GLY A 100 -3.22 -2.03 3.52
CA GLY A 100 -4.04 -3.21 3.73
C GLY A 100 -4.08 -3.70 5.17
N HIS A 101 -4.35 -4.98 5.40
CA HIS A 101 -4.62 -5.58 6.71
C HIS A 101 -3.38 -6.18 7.37
N TRP A 102 -3.10 -5.84 8.60
CA TRP A 102 -3.56 -4.80 9.52
C TRP A 102 -2.45 -3.79 9.71
N LEU A 103 -2.80 -2.51 9.92
CA LEU A 103 -1.81 -1.45 10.15
C LEU A 103 -0.82 -1.80 11.26
N ASP A 104 -1.35 -2.24 12.41
CA ASP A 104 -0.59 -2.53 13.63
C ASP A 104 0.12 -3.91 13.62
N CYS A 105 0.07 -4.63 12.51
CA CYS A 105 0.69 -5.95 12.38
C CYS A 105 1.41 -6.09 11.03
N GLU A 106 0.72 -6.62 10.01
CA GLU A 106 1.35 -7.00 8.74
C GLU A 106 1.92 -5.80 7.99
N VAL A 107 1.19 -4.68 7.93
CA VAL A 107 1.64 -3.46 7.25
C VAL A 107 2.85 -2.87 7.96
N MET A 108 2.78 -2.70 9.29
CA MET A 108 3.89 -2.18 10.07
C MET A 108 5.14 -3.06 9.94
N ILE A 109 5.01 -4.38 10.03
CA ILE A 109 6.14 -5.31 9.91
C ILE A 109 6.74 -5.24 8.52
N ALA A 110 5.93 -5.23 7.47
CA ALA A 110 6.39 -5.08 6.09
C ALA A 110 7.14 -3.77 5.87
N ALA A 111 6.60 -2.67 6.40
CA ALA A 111 7.24 -1.35 6.32
C ALA A 111 8.62 -1.33 6.99
N LEU A 112 8.74 -1.91 8.20
CA LEU A 112 10.03 -2.00 8.90
C LEU A 112 11.05 -2.84 8.14
N CYS A 113 10.62 -3.93 7.50
CA CYS A 113 11.50 -4.76 6.67
C CYS A 113 11.92 -4.02 5.39
N ALA A 114 10.99 -3.34 4.73
CA ALA A 114 11.28 -2.56 3.53
C ALA A 114 12.28 -1.42 3.79
N LEU A 115 12.13 -0.71 4.91
CA LEU A 115 13.10 0.29 5.36
C LEU A 115 14.49 -0.30 5.59
N ALA A 116 14.57 -1.52 6.14
CA ALA A 116 15.84 -2.21 6.34
C ALA A 116 16.51 -2.60 5.01
N ASP A 117 15.73 -2.82 3.98
CA ASP A 117 16.19 -3.07 2.59
C ASP A 117 16.36 -1.76 1.79
N CYS A 118 16.40 -0.61 2.48
CA CYS A 118 16.68 0.72 1.93
C CYS A 118 15.61 1.28 0.97
N TYR A 119 14.36 0.83 1.05
CA TYR A 119 13.25 1.49 0.39
C TYR A 119 12.81 2.76 1.13
N ASP A 120 12.38 3.77 0.40
CA ASP A 120 11.54 4.83 0.93
C ASP A 120 10.12 4.30 1.13
N VAL A 121 9.57 4.39 2.34
CA VAL A 121 8.31 3.73 2.67
C VAL A 121 7.21 4.73 3.03
N TYR A 122 6.11 4.65 2.31
CA TYR A 122 4.89 5.43 2.49
C TYR A 122 3.75 4.54 2.96
N VAL A 123 3.08 4.94 4.05
CA VAL A 123 1.99 4.13 4.63
C VAL A 123 0.71 4.97 4.72
N PRO A 124 -0.25 4.78 3.80
CA PRO A 124 -1.55 5.46 3.88
C PRO A 124 -2.39 4.86 5.01
N LEU A 125 -2.48 5.60 6.12
CA LEU A 125 -3.15 5.14 7.34
C LEU A 125 -4.64 4.90 7.10
N ASP A 126 -5.28 5.70 6.28
CA ASP A 126 -6.69 5.60 5.93
C ASP A 126 -7.02 4.47 4.94
N ALA A 127 -6.01 3.77 4.41
CA ALA A 127 -6.14 2.55 3.61
C ALA A 127 -5.69 1.29 4.35
N SER A 128 -5.36 1.41 5.64
CA SER A 128 -4.82 0.33 6.46
C SER A 128 -5.60 0.25 7.78
N PRO A 129 -6.62 -0.63 7.87
CA PRO A 129 -7.42 -0.75 9.08
C PRO A 129 -6.60 -1.21 10.27
N GLU A 130 -6.97 -0.73 11.44
CA GLU A 130 -6.39 -1.06 12.73
C GLU A 130 -7.35 -1.90 13.57
N ARG A 131 -6.79 -2.66 14.53
CA ARG A 131 -7.60 -3.45 15.48
C ARG A 131 -8.11 -2.62 16.65
N SER A 132 -7.46 -1.51 16.96
CA SER A 132 -7.90 -0.52 17.93
C SER A 132 -7.15 0.81 17.73
N GLU A 133 -7.76 1.91 18.16
CA GLU A 133 -7.15 3.24 18.10
C GLU A 133 -5.81 3.32 18.86
N ALA A 134 -5.68 2.60 19.98
CA ALA A 134 -4.42 2.54 20.72
C ALA A 134 -3.33 1.82 19.93
N ALA A 135 -3.68 0.71 19.24
CA ALA A 135 -2.76 -0.02 18.38
C ALA A 135 -2.32 0.84 17.18
N ALA A 136 -3.25 1.56 16.56
CA ALA A 136 -2.95 2.48 15.46
C ALA A 136 -1.93 3.54 15.86
N ARG A 137 -2.15 4.22 16.98
CA ARG A 137 -1.22 5.27 17.47
C ARG A 137 0.19 4.73 17.75
N LEU A 138 0.29 3.53 18.32
CA LEU A 138 1.59 2.92 18.59
C LEU A 138 2.29 2.47 17.30
N ALA A 139 1.54 1.93 16.34
CA ALA A 139 2.07 1.55 15.04
C ALA A 139 2.57 2.77 14.27
N GLU A 140 1.77 3.84 14.20
CA GLU A 140 2.15 5.10 13.56
C GLU A 140 3.43 5.69 14.19
N ALA A 141 3.48 5.80 15.52
CA ALA A 141 4.66 6.30 16.21
C ALA A 141 5.91 5.47 15.90
N ARG A 142 5.79 4.15 15.83
CA ARG A 142 6.88 3.24 15.48
C ARG A 142 7.31 3.38 14.02
N LEU A 143 6.37 3.53 13.09
CA LEU A 143 6.65 3.77 11.68
C LEU A 143 7.44 5.06 11.48
N VAL A 144 6.99 6.16 12.07
CA VAL A 144 7.69 7.45 12.03
C VAL A 144 9.10 7.35 12.62
N GLN A 145 9.25 6.72 13.77
CA GLN A 145 10.55 6.53 14.41
C GLN A 145 11.52 5.72 13.55
N ALA A 146 11.01 4.77 12.78
CA ALA A 146 11.80 3.93 11.88
C ALA A 146 12.15 4.62 10.55
N GLY A 147 11.51 5.74 10.22
CA GLY A 147 11.74 6.49 8.99
C GLY A 147 10.68 6.30 7.90
N ALA A 148 9.59 5.57 8.17
CA ALA A 148 8.45 5.55 7.26
C ALA A 148 7.70 6.88 7.28
N THR A 149 7.02 7.20 6.20
CA THR A 149 6.18 8.38 6.05
C THR A 149 4.70 7.98 6.08
N PRO A 150 4.00 8.13 7.23
CA PRO A 150 2.55 7.97 7.27
C PRO A 150 1.87 9.16 6.61
N LEU A 151 0.82 8.88 5.86
CA LEU A 151 0.05 9.88 5.12
C LEU A 151 -1.38 9.39 4.85
N LEU A 152 -2.14 10.16 4.10
CA LEU A 152 -3.48 9.78 3.66
C LEU A 152 -3.49 9.45 2.16
N THR A 153 -4.38 8.57 1.74
CA THR A 153 -4.62 8.24 0.33
C THR A 153 -4.75 9.50 -0.53
N ALA A 154 -5.54 10.48 -0.06
CA ALA A 154 -5.73 11.74 -0.79
C ALA A 154 -4.44 12.55 -0.98
N GLN A 155 -3.45 12.42 -0.10
CA GLN A 155 -2.14 13.09 -0.25
C GLN A 155 -1.35 12.43 -1.39
N ILE A 156 -1.29 11.10 -1.44
CA ILE A 156 -0.66 10.35 -2.54
C ILE A 156 -1.26 10.76 -3.89
N LEU A 157 -2.58 10.77 -4.00
CA LEU A 157 -3.26 11.12 -5.24
C LEU A 157 -2.94 12.56 -5.67
N ARG A 158 -2.85 13.50 -4.73
CA ARG A 158 -2.49 14.90 -5.03
C ARG A 158 -1.08 15.04 -5.54
N GLU A 159 -0.12 14.34 -4.94
CA GLU A 159 1.27 14.34 -5.37
C GLU A 159 1.41 13.69 -6.75
N TRP A 160 0.76 12.54 -6.97
CA TRP A 160 0.71 11.89 -8.27
C TRP A 160 0.04 12.73 -9.35
N MET A 161 -0.97 13.56 -9.01
CA MET A 161 -1.55 14.52 -9.98
C MET A 161 -0.54 15.58 -10.42
N ILE A 162 0.36 16.02 -9.55
CA ILE A 162 1.39 17.00 -9.88
C ILE A 162 2.42 16.35 -10.80
N GLU A 163 2.86 15.13 -10.50
CA GLU A 163 3.87 14.38 -11.26
C GLU A 163 3.30 13.70 -12.52
N ALA A 164 1.97 13.65 -12.69
CA ALA A 164 1.32 12.97 -13.82
C ALA A 164 1.80 13.50 -15.17
N SER A 165 2.20 12.58 -16.05
CA SER A 165 2.78 12.86 -17.36
C SER A 165 1.81 13.47 -18.36
N SER A 166 0.49 13.30 -18.16
CA SER A 166 -0.55 13.79 -19.07
C SER A 166 -1.71 14.46 -18.35
N GLY A 167 -2.40 15.38 -19.07
CA GLY A 167 -3.62 16.00 -18.59
C GLY A 167 -4.76 14.99 -18.39
N ALA A 168 -4.77 13.90 -19.16
CA ALA A 168 -5.78 12.83 -19.03
C ALA A 168 -5.60 12.07 -17.72
N GLN A 169 -4.36 11.66 -17.37
CA GLN A 169 -4.06 11.02 -16.09
C GLN A 169 -4.46 11.92 -14.92
N ARG A 170 -4.12 13.21 -15.01
CA ARG A 170 -4.47 14.21 -13.99
C ARG A 170 -5.97 14.34 -13.76
N ALA A 171 -6.74 14.40 -14.86
CA ALA A 171 -8.21 14.45 -14.79
C ALA A 171 -8.80 13.16 -14.20
N SER A 172 -8.26 12.00 -14.56
CA SER A 172 -8.70 10.71 -14.04
C SER A 172 -8.40 10.57 -12.55
N LEU A 173 -7.20 10.98 -12.08
CA LEU A 173 -6.89 11.00 -10.64
C LEU A 173 -7.81 11.95 -9.86
N MET A 174 -8.11 13.12 -10.43
CA MET A 174 -9.03 14.07 -9.80
C MET A 174 -10.42 13.47 -9.61
N SER A 175 -10.91 12.67 -10.55
CA SER A 175 -12.23 12.02 -10.44
C SER A 175 -12.33 10.98 -9.32
N LEU A 176 -11.18 10.42 -8.86
CA LEU A 176 -11.15 9.51 -7.72
C LEU A 176 -11.24 10.20 -6.36
N MET A 177 -11.08 11.52 -6.32
CA MET A 177 -11.08 12.32 -5.08
C MET A 177 -12.44 12.96 -4.77
N THR A 178 -13.44 12.77 -5.65
CA THR A 178 -14.82 13.26 -5.50
C THR A 178 -15.71 12.18 -4.94
#